data_0be93ace8834c58bc770937f999aa102
#
_entry.id   0be93ace8834c58bc770937f999aa102
#
_cell.length_a   1.000
_cell.length_b   1.000
_cell.length_c   1.000
_cell.angle_alpha   90.00
_cell.angle_beta   90.00
_cell.angle_gamma   90.00
#
_symmetry.space_group_name_H-M   'P 1'
#
loop_
_entity.id
_entity.type
_entity.pdbx_description
1 polymer ?
#
loop_
_entity_poly.entity_id
_entity_poly.type
_entity_poly.pdbx_seq_one_letter_code
_entity_poly.pdbx_strand_id
1 'polypeptide(L)'
;MRMLLTARFNTEAANQLVTEGTLSKIIEGILEHLKPESSYFTAMEGERTCFIVFDMTESSQLPTICEPFFQVGAKVAVRPVMNAEDLRTGLSQYPG
;
A
#
# COMPACT_ATOMS: atom_id res chain seq x y z
N MET A 1 10.43 -5.77 8.21
CA MET A 1 9.20 -6.58 8.25
C MET A 1 8.38 -6.32 7.01
N ARG A 2 7.95 -7.40 6.37
CA ARG A 2 7.13 -7.28 5.14
C ARG A 2 5.75 -6.74 5.50
N MET A 3 5.34 -5.69 4.80
CA MET A 3 4.04 -5.04 5.01
C MET A 3 3.25 -5.05 3.70
N LEU A 4 1.94 -5.08 3.82
CA LEU A 4 1.04 -4.85 2.70
C LEU A 4 0.31 -3.54 2.93
N LEU A 5 0.47 -2.62 1.99
CA LEU A 5 -0.32 -1.41 1.94
C LEU A 5 -1.43 -1.61 0.90
N THR A 6 -2.66 -1.33 1.32
CA THR A 6 -3.80 -1.25 0.40
C THR A 6 -4.31 0.18 0.42
N ALA A 7 -4.41 0.80 -0.74
CA ALA A 7 -4.97 2.15 -0.85
C ALA A 7 -6.12 2.13 -1.85
N ARG A 8 -7.25 2.72 -1.46
CA ARG A 8 -8.42 2.88 -2.31
C ARG A 8 -8.67 4.36 -2.49
N PHE A 9 -8.69 4.79 -3.75
CA PHE A 9 -8.88 6.19 -4.09
C PHE A 9 -10.34 6.48 -4.31
N ASN A 10 -10.85 7.54 -3.68
CA ASN A 10 -12.19 8.02 -3.96
C ASN A 10 -12.28 8.40 -5.45
N THR A 11 -13.27 7.84 -6.16
CA THR A 11 -13.37 7.98 -7.61
C THR A 11 -13.43 9.44 -8.03
N GLU A 12 -14.30 10.24 -7.39
CA GLU A 12 -14.47 11.64 -7.75
C GLU A 12 -13.21 12.46 -7.48
N ALA A 13 -12.61 12.26 -6.30
CA ALA A 13 -11.40 12.99 -5.94
C ALA A 13 -10.23 12.64 -6.86
N ALA A 14 -10.12 11.39 -7.26
CA ALA A 14 -9.03 10.95 -8.13
C ALA A 14 -9.24 11.26 -9.62
N ASN A 15 -10.49 11.46 -10.06
CA ASN A 15 -10.78 11.73 -11.47
C ASN A 15 -9.99 12.92 -12.02
N GLN A 16 -9.97 14.01 -11.28
CA GLN A 16 -9.25 15.20 -11.71
C GLN A 16 -7.75 14.98 -11.71
N LEU A 17 -7.24 14.26 -10.70
CA LEU A 17 -5.82 13.93 -10.62
C LEU A 17 -5.36 13.09 -11.82
N VAL A 18 -6.21 12.17 -12.27
CA VAL A 18 -5.93 11.35 -13.46
C VAL A 18 -5.92 12.23 -14.71
N THR A 19 -6.95 13.08 -14.86
CA THR A 19 -7.07 13.97 -16.02
C THR A 19 -5.88 14.91 -16.13
N GLU A 20 -5.38 15.41 -15.02
CA GLU A 20 -4.23 16.32 -14.96
C GLU A 20 -2.89 15.60 -15.07
N GLY A 21 -2.87 14.27 -15.00
CA GLY A 21 -1.63 13.50 -14.99
C GLY A 21 -0.89 13.53 -13.64
N THR A 22 -1.53 14.09 -12.62
CA THR A 22 -0.92 14.23 -11.30
C THR A 22 -0.87 12.91 -10.53
N LEU A 23 -1.90 12.06 -10.70
CA LEU A 23 -1.95 10.79 -9.96
C LEU A 23 -0.77 9.89 -10.33
N SER A 24 -0.40 9.80 -11.61
CA SER A 24 0.74 8.98 -12.01
C SER A 24 2.04 9.45 -11.36
N LYS A 25 2.22 10.77 -11.25
CA LYS A 25 3.42 11.34 -10.62
C LYS A 25 3.46 11.04 -9.13
N ILE A 26 2.32 11.11 -8.45
CA ILE A 26 2.22 10.79 -7.03
C ILE A 26 2.59 9.32 -6.81
N ILE A 27 2.01 8.43 -7.60
CA ILE A 27 2.29 6.99 -7.50
C ILE A 27 3.77 6.70 -7.78
N GLU A 28 4.34 7.28 -8.83
CA GLU A 28 5.76 7.11 -9.14
C GLU A 28 6.66 7.55 -7.98
N GLY A 29 6.34 8.69 -7.35
CA GLY A 29 7.09 9.17 -6.19
C GLY A 29 7.01 8.23 -5.00
N ILE A 30 5.83 7.67 -4.76
CA ILE A 30 5.61 6.70 -3.68
C ILE A 30 6.43 5.44 -3.94
N LEU A 31 6.37 4.89 -5.15
CA LEU A 31 7.10 3.68 -5.50
C LEU A 31 8.61 3.89 -5.40
N GLU A 32 9.10 5.06 -5.81
CA GLU A 32 10.51 5.40 -5.71
C GLU A 32 10.97 5.48 -4.25
N HIS A 33 10.13 6.04 -3.39
CA HIS A 33 10.43 6.16 -1.96
C HIS A 33 10.39 4.81 -1.25
N LEU A 34 9.35 4.00 -1.50
CA LEU A 34 9.16 2.72 -0.83
C LEU A 34 10.06 1.61 -1.37
N LYS A 35 10.42 1.67 -2.64
CA LYS A 35 11.17 0.60 -3.32
C LYS A 35 10.56 -0.77 -3.02
N PRO A 36 9.30 -0.97 -3.39
CA PRO A 36 8.57 -2.14 -2.95
C PRO A 36 9.06 -3.44 -3.57
N GLU A 37 8.81 -4.53 -2.88
CA GLU A 37 9.02 -5.88 -3.39
C GLU A 37 8.12 -6.14 -4.59
N SER A 38 6.88 -5.67 -4.53
CA SER A 38 5.89 -5.77 -5.61
C SER A 38 4.81 -4.71 -5.45
N SER A 39 4.17 -4.35 -6.56
CA SER A 39 3.05 -3.43 -6.56
C SER A 39 2.07 -3.84 -7.64
N TYR A 40 0.78 -3.74 -7.33
CA TYR A 40 -0.31 -4.10 -8.25
C TYR A 40 -1.40 -3.05 -8.18
N PHE A 41 -2.03 -2.80 -9.32
CA PHE A 41 -3.07 -1.78 -9.44
C PHE A 41 -4.28 -2.40 -10.11
N THR A 42 -5.46 -2.13 -9.58
CA THR A 42 -6.71 -2.70 -10.09
C THR A 42 -7.88 -1.79 -9.77
N ALA A 43 -9.06 -2.19 -10.19
CA ALA A 43 -10.32 -1.57 -9.80
C ALA A 43 -11.07 -2.53 -8.89
N MET A 44 -11.51 -2.05 -7.75
CA MET A 44 -12.32 -2.84 -6.81
C MET A 44 -13.53 -2.02 -6.39
N GLU A 45 -14.72 -2.58 -6.61
CA GLU A 45 -15.97 -1.94 -6.22
C GLU A 45 -16.11 -0.52 -6.80
N GLY A 46 -15.66 -0.36 -8.04
CA GLY A 46 -15.76 0.93 -8.73
C GLY A 46 -14.71 1.96 -8.35
N GLU A 47 -13.72 1.58 -7.56
CA GLU A 47 -12.66 2.49 -7.12
C GLU A 47 -11.28 1.98 -7.51
N ARG A 48 -10.41 2.94 -7.89
CA ARG A 48 -9.00 2.62 -8.15
C ARG A 48 -8.34 2.15 -6.88
N THR A 49 -7.65 1.02 -6.95
CA THR A 49 -7.07 0.38 -5.77
C THR A 49 -5.65 -0.07 -6.08
N CYS A 50 -4.76 0.06 -5.11
CA CYS A 50 -3.41 -0.49 -5.25
C CYS A 50 -3.04 -1.36 -4.06
N PHE A 51 -2.15 -2.32 -4.34
CA PHE A 51 -1.58 -3.22 -3.35
C PHE A 51 -0.06 -3.11 -3.47
N ILE A 52 0.60 -2.73 -2.40
CA ILE A 52 2.04 -2.52 -2.39
C ILE A 52 2.65 -3.34 -1.26
N VAL A 53 3.56 -4.24 -1.60
CA VAL A 53 4.30 -5.05 -0.63
C VAL A 53 5.69 -4.45 -0.48
N PHE A 54 6.04 -4.09 0.75
CA PHE A 54 7.28 -3.37 1.02
C PHE A 54 7.83 -3.73 2.40
N ASP A 55 9.10 -3.40 2.62
CA ASP A 55 9.74 -3.60 3.92
C ASP A 55 9.62 -2.35 4.77
N MET A 56 9.25 -2.53 6.03
CA MET A 56 9.20 -1.44 7.00
C MET A 56 10.03 -1.85 8.22
N THR A 57 10.99 -1.02 8.60
CA THR A 57 11.88 -1.31 9.71
C THR A 57 11.39 -0.72 11.04
N GLU A 58 10.71 0.42 10.98
CA GLU A 58 10.27 1.16 12.16
C GLU A 58 8.83 1.63 11.99
N SER A 59 8.03 1.52 13.05
CA SER A 59 6.65 1.99 13.02
C SER A 59 6.55 3.50 12.79
N SER A 60 7.59 4.25 13.16
CA SER A 60 7.64 5.70 12.94
C SER A 60 7.68 6.09 11.46
N GLN A 61 7.87 5.13 10.56
CA GLN A 61 7.82 5.38 9.12
C GLN A 61 6.38 5.50 8.59
N LEU A 62 5.39 5.08 9.37
CA LEU A 62 3.98 5.06 8.92
C LEU A 62 3.48 6.41 8.40
N PRO A 63 3.70 7.55 9.07
CA PRO A 63 3.22 8.83 8.53
C PRO A 63 3.79 9.15 7.15
N THR A 64 5.08 8.96 6.95
CA THR A 64 5.72 9.23 5.66
C THR A 64 5.18 8.33 4.56
N ILE A 65 4.84 7.08 4.92
CA ILE A 65 4.29 6.11 3.97
C ILE A 65 2.84 6.42 3.64
N CYS A 66 2.02 6.74 4.64
CA CYS A 66 0.57 6.86 4.48
C CYS A 66 0.11 8.24 4.02
N GLU A 67 0.77 9.32 4.46
CA GLU A 67 0.32 10.68 4.18
C GLU A 67 0.17 11.02 2.69
N PRO A 68 1.06 10.60 1.80
CA PRO A 68 0.83 10.87 0.37
C PRO A 68 -0.50 10.36 -0.14
N PHE A 69 -0.99 9.25 0.41
CA PHE A 69 -2.31 8.70 0.07
C PHE A 69 -3.45 9.46 0.75
N PHE A 70 -3.30 9.77 2.03
CA PHE A 70 -4.32 10.53 2.76
C PHE A 70 -4.55 11.91 2.14
N GLN A 71 -3.47 12.57 1.70
CA GLN A 71 -3.57 13.91 1.11
C GLN A 71 -4.40 13.93 -0.18
N VAL A 72 -4.53 12.82 -0.86
CA VAL A 72 -5.36 12.71 -2.06
C VAL A 72 -6.69 12.01 -1.79
N GLY A 73 -7.06 11.86 -0.52
CA GLY A 73 -8.36 11.32 -0.13
C GLY A 73 -8.47 9.81 -0.22
N ALA A 74 -7.37 9.09 -0.24
CA ALA A 74 -7.41 7.63 -0.28
C ALA A 74 -7.67 7.04 1.11
N LYS A 75 -8.29 5.87 1.12
CA LYS A 75 -8.41 5.04 2.32
C LYS A 75 -7.23 4.09 2.32
N VAL A 76 -6.49 4.07 3.42
CA VAL A 76 -5.23 3.33 3.51
C VAL A 76 -5.28 2.31 4.62
N ALA A 77 -4.80 1.11 4.34
CA ALA A 77 -4.55 0.09 5.37
C ALA A 77 -3.12 -0.40 5.20
N VAL A 78 -2.40 -0.53 6.30
CA VAL A 78 -1.05 -1.08 6.32
C VAL A 78 -1.02 -2.17 7.38
N ARG A 79 -0.60 -3.36 6.98
CA ARG A 79 -0.58 -4.51 7.88
C ARG A 79 0.60 -5.43 7.58
N PRO A 80 1.14 -6.12 8.60
CA PRO A 80 2.14 -7.14 8.36
C PRO A 80 1.55 -8.30 7.57
N VAL A 81 2.35 -8.88 6.68
CA VAL A 81 1.96 -10.07 5.94
C VAL A 81 3.06 -11.12 6.00
N MET A 82 2.65 -12.37 5.92
CA MET A 82 3.54 -13.52 5.94
C MET A 82 3.62 -14.15 4.55
N ASN A 83 4.79 -14.63 4.19
CA ASN A 83 4.88 -15.57 3.08
C ASN A 83 4.60 -16.98 3.61
N ALA A 84 4.64 -18.00 2.74
CA ALA A 84 4.35 -19.36 3.15
C ALA A 84 5.33 -19.90 4.19
N GLU A 85 6.59 -19.53 4.10
CA GLU A 85 7.61 -19.93 5.06
C GLU A 85 7.37 -19.32 6.44
N ASP A 86 7.03 -18.03 6.49
CA ASP A 86 6.68 -17.34 7.73
C ASP A 86 5.49 -18.03 8.41
N LEU A 87 4.49 -18.39 7.62
CA LEU A 87 3.31 -19.08 8.13
C LEU A 87 3.68 -20.44 8.73
N ARG A 88 4.49 -21.22 8.03
CA ARG A 88 4.96 -22.51 8.56
C ARG A 88 5.69 -22.34 9.88
N THR A 89 6.58 -21.36 9.97
CA THR A 89 7.32 -21.07 11.19
C THR A 89 6.36 -20.69 12.32
N GLY A 90 5.41 -19.81 12.05
CA GLY A 90 4.44 -19.39 13.06
C GLY A 90 3.58 -20.55 13.55
N LEU A 91 3.09 -21.38 12.64
CA LEU A 91 2.26 -22.51 13.01
C LEU A 91 3.05 -23.57 13.80
N SER A 92 4.34 -23.73 13.52
CA SER A 92 5.18 -24.67 14.28
C SER A 92 5.36 -24.26 15.73
N GLN A 93 5.14 -22.99 16.04
CA GLN A 93 5.24 -22.44 17.40
C GLN A 93 3.91 -22.48 18.13
N TYR A 94 2.84 -22.85 17.46
CA TYR A 94 1.52 -22.95 18.07
C TYR A 94 1.43 -24.22 18.90
N PRO A 95 1.08 -24.12 20.20
CA PRO A 95 1.14 -25.27 21.12
C PRO A 95 -0.09 -26.17 21.02
N GLY A 96 -0.79 -26.17 19.95
CA GLY A 96 -1.94 -27.05 19.72
C GLY A 96 -1.53 -28.36 19.04
#